data_bc5b5465baef4f717eb605e191aeadce
#
_entry.id   bc5b5465baef4f717eb605e191aeadce
#
_cell.length_a   1.000
_cell.length_b   1.000
_cell.length_c   1.000
_cell.angle_alpha   90.00
_cell.angle_beta   90.00
_cell.angle_gamma   90.00
#
_symmetry.space_group_name_H-M   'P 1'
#
loop_
_entity.id
_entity.type
_entity.pdbx_description
1 polymer ?
#
loop_
_entity_poly.entity_id
_entity_poly.type
_entity_poly.pdbx_seq_one_letter_code
_entity_poly.pdbx_strand_id
1 'polypeptide(L)'
;MASGRLGKVAGPSRRPVRRIALCIALLAALPPGAQAAQINYSIGGTIEHSDNIALTETNPQEESTLSTDIDFDLTQTGRDTTLAARGNVEYLYYTGDLFDDDVRATLVGTFNWNTWQDRLKLIVEDYASYEPIDVLAADAPDNQQQVNVFVAGAQFNLRPGAATRTRIDLRYNNYWAEETDDFNGDRYNAAFTLWQEPSPTTRIAATVEGSEVKYDQVSLDTLGADYQRLDTYVTWNRNLSDIDLEIRAGYSWIELTDYNTKDDAPLFRTLLTWRASARSTLDMGLYYQFSDAAQELMTDVTDPMGVPVTPGGTPAVDPTDVTIGPDLYRQRRVDVGYRYNGERFSASVRPYYEDNDYIDPTAESEGSYGIGVGMSWAIQSSLFLTGSMSASYRSFDSFDRDDDDFSVYIGLLKILTRHWSMGFDLRHQERNSNVPEASYDENAAIFSIRYTR
;
A
#
# COMPACT_ATOMS: atom_id res chain seq x y z
N MET A 1 41.21 15.99 -33.56
CA MET A 1 39.87 16.33 -34.04
C MET A 1 39.02 15.08 -34.03
N ALA A 2 38.25 14.87 -32.98
CA ALA A 2 37.27 13.80 -32.92
C ALA A 2 36.00 14.41 -32.32
N SER A 3 35.01 14.61 -33.19
CA SER A 3 33.70 15.16 -32.88
C SER A 3 32.86 14.08 -32.16
N GLY A 4 32.67 14.19 -30.85
CA GLY A 4 31.72 13.39 -30.10
C GLY A 4 30.31 13.89 -30.41
N ARG A 5 29.48 13.02 -30.98
CA ARG A 5 28.04 13.24 -31.09
C ARG A 5 27.42 12.99 -29.70
N LEU A 6 26.87 14.02 -29.09
CA LEU A 6 25.93 13.92 -27.97
C LEU A 6 24.69 13.19 -28.46
N GLY A 7 24.39 12.04 -27.84
CA GLY A 7 23.17 11.32 -28.05
C GLY A 7 22.00 12.16 -27.54
N LYS A 8 20.93 12.29 -28.32
CA LYS A 8 19.67 12.85 -27.90
C LYS A 8 19.09 11.94 -26.82
N VAL A 9 18.92 12.47 -25.62
CA VAL A 9 18.07 11.91 -24.59
C VAL A 9 16.64 11.88 -25.15
N ALA A 10 16.03 10.72 -25.17
CA ALA A 10 14.63 10.56 -25.59
C ALA A 10 13.76 11.31 -24.57
N GLY A 11 12.92 12.22 -25.04
CA GLY A 11 11.99 12.97 -24.20
C GLY A 11 10.92 12.04 -23.61
N PRO A 12 10.31 12.41 -22.46
CA PRO A 12 9.38 11.58 -21.72
C PRO A 12 8.19 11.17 -22.57
N SER A 13 7.86 9.88 -22.51
CA SER A 13 6.72 9.32 -23.24
C SER A 13 5.41 9.78 -22.59
N ARG A 14 4.58 10.53 -23.31
CA ARG A 14 3.27 11.05 -22.87
C ARG A 14 2.20 9.95 -22.65
N ARG A 15 2.52 8.81 -22.03
CA ARG A 15 1.62 7.65 -21.92
C ARG A 15 0.84 7.48 -20.60
N PRO A 16 1.20 8.07 -19.44
CA PRO A 16 0.54 7.77 -18.16
C PRO A 16 -0.91 8.28 -18.09
N VAL A 17 -1.23 9.43 -18.68
CA VAL A 17 -2.56 10.07 -18.60
C VAL A 17 -3.71 9.18 -19.15
N ARG A 18 -3.42 8.18 -20.00
CA ARG A 18 -4.48 7.34 -20.61
C ARG A 18 -5.02 6.24 -19.67
N ARG A 19 -4.24 5.74 -18.70
CA ARG A 19 -4.68 4.66 -17.81
C ARG A 19 -5.37 5.19 -16.55
N ILE A 20 -4.95 6.34 -16.03
CA ILE A 20 -5.67 7.07 -14.97
C ILE A 20 -7.11 7.43 -15.45
N ALA A 21 -7.28 7.71 -16.74
CA ALA A 21 -8.60 7.95 -17.34
C ALA A 21 -9.53 6.71 -17.34
N LEU A 22 -8.99 5.48 -17.24
CA LEU A 22 -9.80 4.26 -17.17
C LEU A 22 -10.49 4.11 -15.81
N CYS A 23 -9.80 4.46 -14.72
CA CYS A 23 -10.34 4.46 -13.36
C CYS A 23 -11.48 5.48 -13.19
N ILE A 24 -11.36 6.66 -13.82
CA ILE A 24 -12.42 7.69 -13.84
C ILE A 24 -13.63 7.23 -14.69
N ALA A 25 -13.41 6.42 -15.73
CA ALA A 25 -14.49 5.92 -16.58
C ALA A 25 -15.39 4.87 -15.88
N LEU A 26 -14.88 4.10 -14.92
CA LEU A 26 -15.67 3.21 -14.08
C LEU A 26 -16.66 3.96 -13.17
N LEU A 27 -16.31 5.17 -12.73
CA LEU A 27 -17.20 6.07 -11.98
C LEU A 27 -18.38 6.58 -12.80
N ALA A 28 -18.25 6.63 -14.13
CA ALA A 28 -19.31 7.08 -15.05
C ALA A 28 -20.32 5.99 -15.47
N ALA A 29 -20.03 4.72 -15.16
CA ALA A 29 -20.86 3.57 -15.55
C ALA A 29 -21.91 3.17 -14.51
N LEU A 30 -22.35 4.09 -13.64
CA LEU A 30 -23.33 3.80 -12.59
C LEU A 30 -24.70 3.44 -13.20
N PRO A 31 -25.32 2.31 -12.82
CA PRO A 31 -26.63 1.94 -13.32
C PRO A 31 -27.71 2.93 -12.86
N PRO A 32 -28.71 3.25 -13.73
CA PRO A 32 -29.81 4.10 -13.34
C PRO A 32 -30.66 3.40 -12.28
N GLY A 33 -30.73 3.96 -11.08
CA GLY A 33 -31.45 3.41 -9.91
C GLY A 33 -30.64 3.39 -8.62
N ALA A 34 -29.40 3.84 -8.66
CA ALA A 34 -28.54 3.96 -7.50
C ALA A 34 -29.05 5.01 -6.51
N GLN A 35 -29.01 4.74 -5.21
CA GLN A 35 -29.15 5.78 -4.19
C GLN A 35 -28.04 6.81 -4.38
N ALA A 36 -28.28 8.07 -3.94
CA ALA A 36 -27.31 9.14 -4.11
C ALA A 36 -25.95 8.74 -3.53
N ALA A 37 -24.90 8.82 -4.33
CA ALA A 37 -23.54 8.62 -3.86
C ALA A 37 -23.19 9.71 -2.86
N GLN A 38 -22.54 9.33 -1.77
CA GLN A 38 -21.93 10.27 -0.84
C GLN A 38 -20.50 10.54 -1.33
N ILE A 39 -20.20 11.80 -1.61
CA ILE A 39 -18.88 12.25 -2.05
C ILE A 39 -18.41 13.31 -1.06
N ASN A 40 -17.32 13.03 -0.39
CA ASN A 40 -16.56 14.00 0.36
C ASN A 40 -15.29 14.30 -0.42
N TYR A 41 -14.89 15.56 -0.48
CA TYR A 41 -13.64 15.92 -1.15
C TYR A 41 -12.96 17.08 -0.45
N SER A 42 -11.66 17.18 -0.62
CA SER A 42 -10.88 18.34 -0.25
C SER A 42 -9.96 18.77 -1.36
N ILE A 43 -9.66 20.07 -1.39
CA ILE A 43 -8.70 20.66 -2.32
C ILE A 43 -7.65 21.37 -1.47
N GLY A 44 -6.39 21.00 -1.67
CA GLY A 44 -5.24 21.52 -0.95
C GLY A 44 -4.33 22.37 -1.84
N GLY A 45 -3.57 23.22 -1.21
CA GLY A 45 -2.40 23.86 -1.80
C GLY A 45 -1.31 23.88 -0.74
N THR A 46 -0.10 23.49 -1.10
CA THR A 46 1.04 23.34 -0.20
C THR A 46 2.26 24.02 -0.78
N ILE A 47 3.05 24.61 0.10
CA ILE A 47 4.40 25.11 -0.19
C ILE A 47 5.32 24.37 0.77
N GLU A 48 6.29 23.66 0.24
CA GLU A 48 7.35 22.99 0.97
C GLU A 48 8.69 23.58 0.60
N HIS A 49 9.56 23.75 1.59
CA HIS A 49 10.95 24.13 1.39
C HIS A 49 11.84 23.11 2.08
N SER A 50 12.66 22.45 1.30
CA SER A 50 13.65 21.45 1.74
C SER A 50 15.06 22.00 1.59
N ASP A 51 15.93 21.70 2.55
CA ASP A 51 17.35 22.01 2.49
C ASP A 51 18.16 20.93 1.74
N ASN A 52 17.56 19.76 1.46
CA ASN A 52 18.19 18.66 0.75
C ASN A 52 17.17 17.79 -0.01
N ILE A 53 16.44 18.36 -0.96
CA ILE A 53 15.35 17.64 -1.67
C ILE A 53 15.83 16.43 -2.46
N ALA A 54 17.10 16.40 -2.89
CA ALA A 54 17.69 15.29 -3.62
C ALA A 54 18.19 14.16 -2.70
N LEU A 55 18.09 14.31 -1.38
CA LEU A 55 18.50 13.36 -0.36
C LEU A 55 19.91 12.82 -0.58
N THR A 56 20.86 13.73 -0.74
CA THR A 56 22.27 13.44 -0.99
C THR A 56 23.13 13.70 0.24
N GLU A 57 24.13 12.84 0.50
CA GLU A 57 25.12 13.02 1.58
C GLU A 57 26.01 14.23 1.32
N THR A 58 26.44 14.36 0.06
CA THR A 58 27.37 15.41 -0.37
C THR A 58 26.68 16.37 -1.30
N ASN A 59 26.91 17.69 -1.09
CA ASN A 59 26.32 18.74 -1.90
C ASN A 59 24.79 18.79 -1.88
N PRO A 60 24.17 18.89 -0.68
CA PRO A 60 22.71 18.98 -0.54
C PRO A 60 22.15 20.13 -1.38
N GLN A 61 21.00 19.89 -2.01
CA GLN A 61 20.33 20.84 -2.90
C GLN A 61 19.07 21.36 -2.21
N GLU A 62 19.06 22.67 -1.89
CA GLU A 62 17.84 23.31 -1.39
C GLU A 62 16.86 23.59 -2.52
N GLU A 63 15.57 23.31 -2.29
CA GLU A 63 14.53 23.63 -3.25
C GLU A 63 13.19 23.88 -2.57
N SER A 64 12.32 24.63 -3.27
CA SER A 64 10.92 24.79 -2.87
C SER A 64 9.99 24.11 -3.86
N THR A 65 9.03 23.37 -3.35
CA THR A 65 7.99 22.71 -4.14
C THR A 65 6.65 23.39 -3.85
N LEU A 66 5.88 23.64 -4.90
CA LEU A 66 4.50 24.06 -4.82
C LEU A 66 3.63 22.91 -5.25
N SER A 67 2.70 22.48 -4.41
CA SER A 67 1.76 21.44 -4.81
C SER A 67 0.30 21.88 -4.70
N THR A 68 -0.54 21.24 -5.49
CA THR A 68 -1.99 21.32 -5.36
C THR A 68 -2.56 19.91 -5.44
N ASP A 69 -3.44 19.59 -4.51
CA ASP A 69 -4.00 18.25 -4.38
C ASP A 69 -5.53 18.25 -4.33
N ILE A 70 -6.09 17.14 -4.75
CA ILE A 70 -7.52 16.82 -4.60
C ILE A 70 -7.61 15.45 -3.95
N ASP A 71 -8.12 15.41 -2.69
CA ASP A 71 -8.52 14.17 -2.07
C ASP A 71 -10.00 13.93 -2.30
N PHE A 72 -10.40 12.68 -2.43
CA PHE A 72 -11.80 12.30 -2.48
C PHE A 72 -12.07 10.99 -1.72
N ASP A 73 -13.28 10.92 -1.14
CA ASP A 73 -13.85 9.71 -0.57
C ASP A 73 -15.26 9.56 -1.13
N LEU A 74 -15.49 8.48 -1.86
CA LEU A 74 -16.74 8.16 -2.52
C LEU A 74 -17.29 6.88 -1.93
N THR A 75 -18.51 6.93 -1.40
CA THR A 75 -19.21 5.73 -0.95
C THR A 75 -20.61 5.69 -1.53
N GLN A 76 -21.01 4.51 -2.01
CA GLN A 76 -22.36 4.25 -2.49
C GLN A 76 -22.78 2.85 -2.07
N THR A 77 -23.93 2.75 -1.42
CA THR A 77 -24.55 1.48 -1.06
C THR A 77 -25.92 1.40 -1.73
N GLY A 78 -26.03 0.56 -2.74
CA GLY A 78 -27.30 0.21 -3.38
C GLY A 78 -27.86 -1.07 -2.80
N ARG A 79 -28.96 -1.55 -3.40
CA ARG A 79 -29.58 -2.81 -3.00
C ARG A 79 -28.64 -4.01 -3.24
N ASP A 80 -28.05 -4.06 -4.43
CA ASP A 80 -27.27 -5.18 -4.92
C ASP A 80 -25.81 -4.77 -5.23
N THR A 81 -25.48 -3.48 -5.09
CA THR A 81 -24.17 -2.92 -5.41
C THR A 81 -23.58 -2.14 -4.23
N THR A 82 -22.28 -2.25 -4.05
CA THR A 82 -21.52 -1.36 -3.17
C THR A 82 -20.31 -0.83 -3.92
N LEU A 83 -20.07 0.48 -3.78
CA LEU A 83 -18.88 1.15 -4.31
C LEU A 83 -18.25 1.95 -3.18
N ALA A 84 -16.96 1.76 -2.99
CA ALA A 84 -16.13 2.59 -2.14
C ALA A 84 -14.87 2.94 -2.92
N ALA A 85 -14.52 4.21 -2.96
CA ALA A 85 -13.28 4.66 -3.59
C ALA A 85 -12.71 5.82 -2.80
N ARG A 86 -11.43 5.77 -2.51
CA ARG A 86 -10.68 6.85 -1.88
C ARG A 86 -9.42 7.08 -2.69
N GLY A 87 -9.03 8.32 -2.88
CA GLY A 87 -7.82 8.64 -3.60
C GLY A 87 -7.38 10.07 -3.41
N ASN A 88 -6.18 10.31 -3.83
CA ASN A 88 -5.55 11.61 -3.91
C ASN A 88 -4.96 11.79 -5.31
N VAL A 89 -5.03 13.00 -5.85
CA VAL A 89 -4.28 13.39 -7.05
C VAL A 89 -3.58 14.70 -6.71
N GLU A 90 -2.26 14.70 -6.83
CA GLU A 90 -1.39 15.83 -6.54
C GLU A 90 -0.59 16.22 -7.77
N TYR A 91 -0.51 17.53 -8.04
CA TYR A 91 0.42 18.12 -9.00
C TYR A 91 1.52 18.83 -8.24
N LEU A 92 2.76 18.50 -8.55
CA LEU A 92 3.99 19.03 -7.97
C LEU A 92 4.69 19.91 -8.98
N TYR A 93 4.99 21.14 -8.58
CA TYR A 93 5.78 22.11 -9.33
C TYR A 93 7.06 22.41 -8.55
N TYR A 94 8.21 22.08 -9.13
CA TYR A 94 9.52 22.37 -8.58
C TYR A 94 9.99 23.74 -9.04
N THR A 95 10.38 24.63 -8.10
CA THR A 95 10.67 26.04 -8.40
C THR A 95 12.05 26.25 -9.02
N GLY A 96 12.96 25.29 -8.86
CA GLY A 96 14.26 25.21 -9.53
C GLY A 96 14.20 24.36 -10.79
N ASP A 97 15.35 24.10 -11.36
CA ASP A 97 15.50 23.25 -12.55
C ASP A 97 16.06 21.84 -12.17
N LEU A 98 15.91 21.42 -10.89
CA LEU A 98 16.49 20.17 -10.41
C LEU A 98 15.66 18.95 -10.81
N PHE A 99 14.35 19.06 -10.69
CA PHE A 99 13.39 18.03 -11.05
C PHE A 99 12.33 18.55 -12.01
N ASP A 100 11.81 17.69 -12.86
CA ASP A 100 10.65 17.98 -13.71
C ASP A 100 9.37 17.99 -12.86
N ASP A 101 8.37 18.76 -13.30
CA ASP A 101 7.02 18.74 -12.69
C ASP A 101 6.40 17.36 -12.77
N ASP A 102 5.67 16.98 -11.71
CA ASP A 102 5.12 15.64 -11.58
C ASP A 102 3.62 15.63 -11.23
N VAL A 103 2.92 14.56 -11.59
CA VAL A 103 1.53 14.29 -11.19
C VAL A 103 1.46 12.93 -10.53
N ARG A 104 1.21 12.93 -9.24
CA ARG A 104 1.09 11.74 -8.39
C ARG A 104 -0.35 11.39 -8.14
N ALA A 105 -0.68 10.10 -8.14
CA ALA A 105 -2.03 9.65 -7.83
C ALA A 105 -2.01 8.42 -6.94
N THR A 106 -2.84 8.43 -5.89
CA THR A 106 -3.13 7.25 -5.09
C THR A 106 -4.60 6.91 -5.18
N LEU A 107 -4.95 5.64 -5.22
CA LEU A 107 -6.32 5.17 -5.31
C LEU A 107 -6.50 3.82 -4.62
N VAL A 108 -7.56 3.72 -3.83
CA VAL A 108 -8.13 2.46 -3.37
C VAL A 108 -9.58 2.44 -3.77
N GLY A 109 -9.93 1.59 -4.70
CA GLY A 109 -11.29 1.48 -5.22
C GLY A 109 -11.81 0.05 -5.08
N THR A 110 -13.04 -0.11 -4.60
CA THR A 110 -13.72 -1.41 -4.57
C THR A 110 -15.15 -1.28 -5.07
N PHE A 111 -15.52 -2.10 -6.03
CA PHE A 111 -16.88 -2.23 -6.51
C PHE A 111 -17.34 -3.67 -6.39
N ASN A 112 -18.48 -3.88 -5.75
CA ASN A 112 -19.09 -5.19 -5.61
C ASN A 112 -20.53 -5.16 -6.14
N TRP A 113 -20.88 -6.16 -6.92
CA TRP A 113 -22.22 -6.36 -7.43
C TRP A 113 -22.72 -7.76 -7.13
N ASN A 114 -23.68 -7.88 -6.20
CA ASN A 114 -24.37 -9.13 -5.89
C ASN A 114 -25.50 -9.34 -6.90
N THR A 115 -25.45 -10.45 -7.60
CA THR A 115 -26.44 -10.79 -8.62
C THR A 115 -26.85 -12.26 -8.47
N TRP A 116 -27.80 -12.69 -9.29
CA TRP A 116 -28.32 -14.06 -9.27
C TRP A 116 -28.73 -14.53 -7.86
N GLN A 117 -29.52 -13.70 -7.15
CA GLN A 117 -30.01 -14.00 -5.79
C GLN A 117 -28.86 -14.26 -4.79
N ASP A 118 -27.84 -13.41 -4.79
CA ASP A 118 -26.63 -13.49 -3.96
C ASP A 118 -25.73 -14.73 -4.20
N ARG A 119 -25.99 -15.48 -5.28
CA ARG A 119 -25.15 -16.61 -5.64
C ARG A 119 -23.88 -16.22 -6.40
N LEU A 120 -23.95 -15.10 -7.11
CA LEU A 120 -22.84 -14.55 -7.86
C LEU A 120 -22.54 -13.14 -7.37
N LYS A 121 -21.31 -12.91 -6.93
CA LYS A 121 -20.76 -11.59 -6.63
C LYS A 121 -19.69 -11.28 -7.65
N LEU A 122 -19.84 -10.19 -8.39
CA LEU A 122 -18.79 -9.63 -9.22
C LEU A 122 -18.03 -8.61 -8.41
N ILE A 123 -16.71 -8.60 -8.55
CA ILE A 123 -15.77 -7.79 -7.77
C ILE A 123 -14.87 -7.07 -8.77
N VAL A 124 -14.69 -5.77 -8.57
CA VAL A 124 -13.65 -4.98 -9.23
C VAL A 124 -12.95 -4.18 -8.14
N GLU A 125 -11.63 -4.27 -8.12
CA GLU A 125 -10.77 -3.55 -7.18
C GLU A 125 -9.65 -2.87 -7.97
N ASP A 126 -9.22 -1.71 -7.52
CA ASP A 126 -8.15 -0.94 -8.16
C ASP A 126 -7.30 -0.26 -7.09
N TYR A 127 -6.02 -0.51 -7.12
CA TYR A 127 -5.03 -0.04 -6.17
C TYR A 127 -3.96 0.71 -6.94
N ALA A 128 -3.79 1.98 -6.64
CA ALA A 128 -2.72 2.79 -7.21
C ALA A 128 -1.95 3.46 -6.08
N SER A 129 -0.64 3.36 -6.14
CA SER A 129 0.30 3.95 -5.19
C SER A 129 1.49 4.58 -5.92
N TYR A 130 2.32 5.23 -5.17
CA TYR A 130 3.57 5.83 -5.61
C TYR A 130 4.69 5.17 -4.81
N GLU A 131 5.59 4.46 -5.52
CA GLU A 131 6.59 3.58 -4.89
C GLU A 131 7.99 3.90 -5.42
N PRO A 132 9.05 3.60 -4.65
CA PRO A 132 10.41 3.75 -5.14
C PRO A 132 10.68 2.90 -6.40
N ILE A 133 11.49 3.45 -7.32
CA ILE A 133 12.02 2.70 -8.47
C ILE A 133 13.12 1.75 -8.00
N ASP A 134 14.00 2.25 -7.13
CA ASP A 134 15.12 1.52 -6.53
C ASP A 134 15.10 1.74 -5.01
N VAL A 135 14.78 0.70 -4.24
CA VAL A 135 14.73 0.76 -2.77
C VAL A 135 16.09 0.94 -2.12
N LEU A 136 17.18 0.69 -2.85
CA LEU A 136 18.54 0.95 -2.39
C LEU A 136 18.93 2.43 -2.51
N ALA A 137 18.27 3.19 -3.39
CA ALA A 137 18.46 4.63 -3.50
C ALA A 137 17.67 5.40 -2.44
N ALA A 138 17.97 6.67 -2.25
CA ALA A 138 17.17 7.54 -1.40
C ALA A 138 15.80 7.79 -2.04
N ASP A 139 14.79 8.03 -1.22
CA ASP A 139 13.41 8.30 -1.65
C ASP A 139 13.25 9.75 -2.18
N ALA A 140 14.11 10.10 -3.13
CA ALA A 140 14.14 11.40 -3.79
C ALA A 140 13.06 11.47 -4.89
N PRO A 141 12.64 12.67 -5.34
CA PRO A 141 11.60 12.85 -6.35
C PRO A 141 11.78 12.07 -7.66
N ASP A 142 13.03 11.84 -8.09
CA ASP A 142 13.39 11.11 -9.30
C ASP A 142 13.49 9.58 -9.10
N ASN A 143 13.42 9.11 -7.85
CA ASN A 143 13.38 7.69 -7.50
C ASN A 143 11.97 7.20 -7.19
N GLN A 144 10.96 7.83 -7.74
CA GLN A 144 9.55 7.50 -7.49
C GLN A 144 8.82 7.15 -8.78
N GLN A 145 7.91 6.20 -8.74
CA GLN A 145 7.11 5.78 -9.89
C GLN A 145 5.66 5.51 -9.50
N GLN A 146 4.76 5.66 -10.45
CA GLN A 146 3.37 5.25 -10.30
C GLN A 146 3.24 3.75 -10.49
N VAL A 147 2.57 3.08 -9.56
CA VAL A 147 2.25 1.64 -9.62
C VAL A 147 0.74 1.44 -9.55
N ASN A 148 0.23 0.43 -10.25
CA ASN A 148 -1.19 0.10 -10.23
C ASN A 148 -1.42 -1.42 -10.23
N VAL A 149 -2.34 -1.88 -9.40
CA VAL A 149 -2.84 -3.25 -9.36
C VAL A 149 -4.35 -3.24 -9.57
N PHE A 150 -4.80 -3.70 -10.72
CA PHE A 150 -6.21 -3.85 -11.05
C PHE A 150 -6.67 -5.30 -10.83
N VAL A 151 -7.83 -5.50 -10.20
CA VAL A 151 -8.42 -6.80 -9.91
C VAL A 151 -9.85 -6.89 -10.45
N ALA A 152 -10.14 -7.93 -11.20
CA ALA A 152 -11.50 -8.28 -11.60
C ALA A 152 -11.81 -9.71 -11.15
N GLY A 153 -12.97 -9.95 -10.54
CA GLY A 153 -13.29 -11.25 -9.99
C GLY A 153 -14.76 -11.63 -10.04
N ALA A 154 -15.01 -12.94 -9.94
CA ALA A 154 -16.31 -13.54 -9.81
C ALA A 154 -16.30 -14.55 -8.65
N GLN A 155 -17.23 -14.41 -7.73
CA GLN A 155 -17.38 -15.24 -6.56
C GLN A 155 -18.73 -15.95 -6.61
N PHE A 156 -18.72 -17.28 -6.71
CA PHE A 156 -19.90 -18.13 -6.73
C PHE A 156 -20.15 -18.73 -5.36
N ASN A 157 -21.27 -18.40 -4.72
CA ASN A 157 -21.67 -18.90 -3.42
C ASN A 157 -22.72 -20.02 -3.58
N LEU A 158 -22.39 -21.21 -3.10
CA LEU A 158 -23.24 -22.39 -3.17
C LEU A 158 -23.56 -22.90 -1.76
N ARG A 159 -24.74 -23.49 -1.63
CA ARG A 159 -25.21 -24.05 -0.35
C ARG A 159 -25.61 -25.53 -0.55
N PRO A 160 -24.63 -26.45 -0.59
CA PRO A 160 -24.92 -27.87 -0.81
C PRO A 160 -25.66 -28.55 0.36
N GLY A 161 -25.72 -27.90 1.53
CA GLY A 161 -26.40 -28.42 2.71
C GLY A 161 -26.84 -27.32 3.68
N ALA A 162 -27.49 -27.70 4.77
CA ALA A 162 -27.98 -26.76 5.77
C ALA A 162 -26.84 -26.10 6.56
N ALA A 163 -25.77 -26.85 6.87
CA ALA A 163 -24.63 -26.39 7.66
C ALA A 163 -23.38 -26.14 6.83
N THR A 164 -23.32 -26.66 5.60
CA THR A 164 -22.13 -26.59 4.74
C THR A 164 -22.34 -25.57 3.64
N ARG A 165 -21.39 -24.71 3.44
CA ARG A 165 -21.36 -23.70 2.40
C ARG A 165 -20.09 -23.85 1.59
N THR A 166 -20.16 -23.52 0.30
CA THR A 166 -19.03 -23.56 -0.59
C THR A 166 -18.95 -22.28 -1.38
N ARG A 167 -17.73 -21.91 -1.78
CA ARG A 167 -17.42 -20.75 -2.60
C ARG A 167 -16.37 -21.11 -3.65
N ILE A 168 -16.60 -20.64 -4.84
CA ILE A 168 -15.62 -20.65 -5.90
C ILE A 168 -15.28 -19.18 -6.20
N ASP A 169 -14.03 -18.85 -6.09
CA ASP A 169 -13.49 -17.53 -6.42
C ASP A 169 -12.64 -17.64 -7.68
N LEU A 170 -12.90 -16.78 -8.65
CA LEU A 170 -12.06 -16.60 -9.84
C LEU A 170 -11.63 -15.16 -9.87
N ARG A 171 -10.32 -14.90 -10.02
CA ARG A 171 -9.77 -13.55 -10.07
C ARG A 171 -8.75 -13.44 -11.21
N TYR A 172 -8.74 -12.29 -11.82
CA TYR A 172 -7.75 -11.78 -12.74
C TYR A 172 -7.17 -10.51 -12.15
N ASN A 173 -5.86 -10.43 -12.06
CA ASN A 173 -5.15 -9.22 -11.63
C ASN A 173 -4.22 -8.80 -12.78
N ASN A 174 -4.10 -7.48 -12.99
CA ASN A 174 -3.12 -6.89 -13.89
C ASN A 174 -2.24 -5.95 -13.09
N TYR A 175 -0.95 -6.06 -13.25
CA TYR A 175 0.08 -5.28 -12.58
C TYR A 175 0.73 -4.34 -13.56
N TRP A 176 0.99 -3.11 -13.13
CA TRP A 176 1.66 -2.12 -13.95
C TRP A 176 2.49 -1.17 -13.07
N ALA A 177 3.74 -0.93 -13.47
CA ALA A 177 4.63 0.11 -12.97
C ALA A 177 5.07 1.00 -14.13
N GLU A 178 5.37 2.26 -13.84
CA GLU A 178 5.70 3.26 -14.86
C GLU A 178 7.11 3.05 -15.42
N GLU A 179 8.08 2.78 -14.55
CA GLU A 179 9.50 2.66 -14.90
C GLU A 179 10.00 1.22 -14.79
N THR A 180 9.47 0.42 -13.84
CA THR A 180 9.88 -0.98 -13.64
C THR A 180 9.04 -1.91 -14.52
N ASP A 181 9.36 -1.95 -15.82
CA ASP A 181 8.59 -2.71 -16.83
C ASP A 181 8.53 -4.22 -16.56
N ASP A 182 9.50 -4.80 -15.86
CA ASP A 182 9.55 -6.22 -15.49
C ASP A 182 8.55 -6.61 -14.39
N PHE A 183 8.02 -5.64 -13.64
CA PHE A 183 6.87 -5.85 -12.76
C PHE A 183 5.55 -6.04 -13.52
N ASN A 184 5.46 -5.53 -14.77
CA ASN A 184 4.23 -5.56 -15.55
C ASN A 184 3.82 -6.99 -15.88
N GLY A 185 2.56 -7.34 -15.59
CA GLY A 185 2.12 -8.70 -15.80
C GLY A 185 0.67 -8.98 -15.40
N ASP A 186 0.32 -10.24 -15.49
CA ASP A 186 -1.02 -10.76 -15.24
C ASP A 186 -1.00 -11.93 -14.24
N ARG A 187 -1.99 -11.97 -13.33
CA ARG A 187 -2.23 -13.11 -12.44
C ARG A 187 -3.63 -13.66 -12.63
N TYR A 188 -3.74 -14.96 -12.71
CA TYR A 188 -4.99 -15.72 -12.74
C TYR A 188 -5.10 -16.55 -11.48
N ASN A 189 -6.16 -16.35 -10.68
CA ASN A 189 -6.42 -17.12 -9.47
C ASN A 189 -7.72 -17.90 -9.59
N ALA A 190 -7.73 -19.13 -9.06
CA ALA A 190 -8.93 -19.90 -8.83
C ALA A 190 -8.87 -20.56 -7.45
N ALA A 191 -9.88 -20.30 -6.60
CA ALA A 191 -9.96 -20.88 -5.27
C ALA A 191 -11.29 -21.59 -5.06
N PHE A 192 -11.23 -22.73 -4.37
CA PHE A 192 -12.39 -23.46 -3.86
C PHE A 192 -12.33 -23.49 -2.35
N THR A 193 -13.36 -22.95 -1.70
CA THR A 193 -13.48 -22.91 -0.25
C THR A 193 -14.73 -23.68 0.22
N LEU A 194 -14.55 -24.57 1.17
CA LEU A 194 -15.61 -25.24 1.91
C LEU A 194 -15.59 -24.77 3.36
N TRP A 195 -16.74 -24.33 3.92
CA TRP A 195 -16.76 -23.91 5.31
C TRP A 195 -18.00 -24.33 6.07
N GLN A 196 -17.86 -24.35 7.37
CA GLN A 196 -18.93 -24.55 8.35
C GLN A 196 -18.90 -23.45 9.40
N GLU A 197 -20.05 -23.14 9.96
CA GLU A 197 -20.23 -22.20 11.06
C GLU A 197 -20.74 -22.95 12.30
N PRO A 198 -19.82 -23.57 13.11
CA PRO A 198 -20.22 -24.33 14.30
C PRO A 198 -20.95 -23.48 15.34
N SER A 199 -20.71 -22.17 15.33
CA SER A 199 -21.42 -21.17 16.14
C SER A 199 -21.55 -19.86 15.39
N PRO A 200 -22.42 -18.92 15.82
CA PRO A 200 -22.55 -17.61 15.20
C PRO A 200 -21.26 -16.78 15.21
N THR A 201 -20.32 -17.13 16.08
CA THR A 201 -19.04 -16.41 16.26
C THR A 201 -17.83 -17.18 15.73
N THR A 202 -18.03 -18.38 15.16
CA THR A 202 -16.92 -19.23 14.73
C THR A 202 -17.18 -19.75 13.32
N ARG A 203 -16.19 -19.62 12.46
CA ARG A 203 -16.16 -20.23 11.12
C ARG A 203 -14.88 -21.05 10.98
N ILE A 204 -15.00 -22.22 10.38
CA ILE A 204 -13.88 -23.07 9.98
C ILE A 204 -14.02 -23.32 8.48
N ALA A 205 -12.98 -23.01 7.72
CA ALA A 205 -12.95 -23.17 6.27
C ALA A 205 -11.73 -23.98 5.84
N ALA A 206 -11.89 -24.80 4.82
CA ALA A 206 -10.79 -25.43 4.08
C ALA A 206 -10.77 -24.87 2.67
N THR A 207 -9.61 -24.45 2.20
CA THR A 207 -9.42 -23.83 0.89
C THR A 207 -8.31 -24.51 0.12
N VAL A 208 -8.52 -24.69 -1.18
CA VAL A 208 -7.50 -24.99 -2.17
C VAL A 208 -7.52 -23.86 -3.18
N GLU A 209 -6.36 -23.25 -3.42
CA GLU A 209 -6.19 -22.09 -4.29
C GLU A 209 -5.03 -22.33 -5.25
N GLY A 210 -5.24 -22.10 -6.54
CA GLY A 210 -4.21 -22.13 -7.55
C GLY A 210 -4.06 -20.76 -8.18
N SER A 211 -2.84 -20.35 -8.45
CA SER A 211 -2.54 -19.13 -9.21
C SER A 211 -1.46 -19.37 -10.25
N GLU A 212 -1.57 -18.64 -11.37
CA GLU A 212 -0.57 -18.54 -12.41
C GLU A 212 -0.25 -17.06 -12.60
N VAL A 213 1.03 -16.72 -12.53
CA VAL A 213 1.55 -15.36 -12.72
C VAL A 213 2.42 -15.34 -13.96
N LYS A 214 2.22 -14.33 -14.81
CA LYS A 214 2.99 -14.10 -16.04
C LYS A 214 3.38 -12.65 -16.11
N TYR A 215 4.65 -12.41 -16.28
CA TYR A 215 5.21 -11.08 -16.49
C TYR A 215 5.40 -10.78 -17.97
N ASP A 216 5.17 -9.54 -18.39
CA ASP A 216 5.19 -9.13 -19.80
C ASP A 216 6.60 -9.13 -20.38
N GLN A 217 7.59 -8.80 -19.57
CA GLN A 217 8.99 -8.77 -19.93
C GLN A 217 9.80 -9.56 -18.91
N VAL A 218 10.60 -10.49 -19.39
CA VAL A 218 11.58 -11.20 -18.57
C VAL A 218 12.92 -10.58 -18.90
N SER A 219 13.54 -9.89 -17.96
CA SER A 219 14.93 -9.44 -18.09
C SER A 219 15.82 -10.66 -18.24
N LEU A 220 16.87 -10.57 -19.09
CA LEU A 220 17.85 -11.65 -19.23
C LEU A 220 18.63 -11.92 -17.96
N ASP A 221 18.57 -11.00 -16.99
CA ASP A 221 19.26 -11.06 -15.72
C ASP A 221 18.37 -11.62 -14.59
N THR A 222 17.05 -11.70 -14.78
CA THR A 222 16.13 -12.34 -13.82
C THR A 222 15.89 -13.79 -14.18
N LEU A 223 16.11 -14.70 -13.24
CA LEU A 223 15.86 -16.12 -13.39
C LEU A 223 14.34 -16.39 -13.40
N GLY A 224 13.68 -16.23 -14.57
CA GLY A 224 12.31 -16.70 -14.83
C GLY A 224 11.28 -16.28 -13.77
N ALA A 225 10.69 -15.11 -13.97
CA ALA A 225 9.71 -14.55 -13.07
C ALA A 225 8.34 -15.26 -13.09
N ASP A 226 8.00 -15.94 -14.21
CA ASP A 226 6.73 -16.64 -14.34
C ASP A 226 6.63 -17.83 -13.41
N TYR A 227 5.54 -17.93 -12.65
CA TYR A 227 5.36 -19.02 -11.71
C TYR A 227 3.92 -19.50 -11.61
N GLN A 228 3.79 -20.76 -11.16
CA GLN A 228 2.54 -21.35 -10.70
C GLN A 228 2.62 -21.65 -9.22
N ARG A 229 1.54 -21.38 -8.49
CA ARG A 229 1.43 -21.62 -7.07
C ARG A 229 0.17 -22.37 -6.72
N LEU A 230 0.29 -23.35 -5.82
CA LEU A 230 -0.82 -24.08 -5.25
C LEU A 230 -0.78 -23.96 -3.74
N ASP A 231 -1.82 -23.39 -3.14
CA ASP A 231 -1.99 -23.27 -1.71
C ASP A 231 -3.11 -24.20 -1.22
N THR A 232 -2.87 -24.88 -0.09
CA THR A 232 -3.92 -25.61 0.62
C THR A 232 -3.88 -25.21 2.09
N TYR A 233 -5.01 -24.75 2.61
CA TYR A 233 -5.02 -24.26 3.98
C TYR A 233 -6.38 -24.40 4.68
N VAL A 234 -6.34 -24.39 6.00
CA VAL A 234 -7.50 -24.27 6.88
C VAL A 234 -7.50 -22.89 7.51
N THR A 235 -8.65 -22.22 7.48
CA THR A 235 -8.87 -20.94 8.16
C THR A 235 -9.82 -21.12 9.32
N TRP A 236 -9.45 -20.63 10.48
CA TRP A 236 -10.29 -20.53 11.66
C TRP A 236 -10.53 -19.06 12.00
N ASN A 237 -11.80 -18.63 11.93
CA ASN A 237 -12.20 -17.28 12.28
C ASN A 237 -13.01 -17.32 13.59
N ARG A 238 -12.71 -16.39 14.48
CA ARG A 238 -13.43 -16.15 15.73
C ARG A 238 -13.79 -14.68 15.87
N ASN A 239 -15.08 -14.35 15.76
CA ASN A 239 -15.57 -12.99 15.83
C ASN A 239 -16.40 -12.84 17.11
N LEU A 240 -15.85 -12.14 18.10
CA LEU A 240 -16.50 -11.76 19.35
C LEU A 240 -16.84 -10.27 19.32
N SER A 241 -17.49 -9.76 20.35
CA SER A 241 -17.83 -8.33 20.46
C SER A 241 -16.60 -7.41 20.43
N ASP A 242 -15.51 -7.88 21.00
CA ASP A 242 -14.28 -7.13 21.25
C ASP A 242 -13.03 -7.73 20.61
N ILE A 243 -13.14 -8.94 20.04
CA ILE A 243 -12.03 -9.65 19.41
C ILE A 243 -12.47 -10.20 18.07
N ASP A 244 -11.72 -9.84 17.01
CA ASP A 244 -11.74 -10.51 15.71
C ASP A 244 -10.41 -11.24 15.52
N LEU A 245 -10.44 -12.55 15.33
CA LEU A 245 -9.28 -13.40 15.16
C LEU A 245 -9.45 -14.28 13.93
N GLU A 246 -8.48 -14.23 13.03
CA GLU A 246 -8.31 -15.16 11.92
C GLU A 246 -6.97 -15.89 12.08
N ILE A 247 -7.00 -17.22 11.98
CA ILE A 247 -5.79 -18.05 11.87
C ILE A 247 -5.92 -18.88 10.61
N ARG A 248 -4.92 -18.80 9.75
CA ARG A 248 -4.78 -19.61 8.54
C ARG A 248 -3.53 -20.45 8.66
N ALA A 249 -3.64 -21.75 8.42
CA ALA A 249 -2.51 -22.67 8.46
C ALA A 249 -2.62 -23.67 7.31
N GLY A 250 -1.52 -23.90 6.62
CA GLY A 250 -1.50 -24.76 5.44
C GLY A 250 -0.13 -24.96 4.86
N TYR A 251 -0.10 -25.18 3.56
CA TYR A 251 1.12 -25.43 2.80
C TYR A 251 1.00 -24.89 1.39
N SER A 252 2.11 -24.35 0.88
CA SER A 252 2.23 -23.76 -0.46
C SER A 252 3.29 -24.49 -1.26
N TRP A 253 2.99 -24.75 -2.53
CA TRP A 253 3.91 -25.29 -3.52
C TRP A 253 4.02 -24.29 -4.68
N ILE A 254 5.24 -24.07 -5.14
CA ILE A 254 5.57 -23.16 -6.24
C ILE A 254 6.38 -23.88 -7.27
N GLU A 255 6.13 -23.57 -8.53
CA GLU A 255 6.90 -23.99 -9.69
C GLU A 255 7.23 -22.76 -10.54
N LEU A 256 8.52 -22.39 -10.61
CA LEU A 256 9.03 -21.38 -11.51
C LEU A 256 9.04 -22.00 -12.92
N THR A 257 8.25 -21.44 -13.85
CA THR A 257 7.90 -22.11 -15.10
C THR A 257 9.09 -22.22 -16.04
N ASP A 258 9.94 -21.19 -16.10
CA ASP A 258 11.03 -21.11 -17.07
C ASP A 258 12.22 -21.99 -16.73
N TYR A 259 12.44 -22.27 -15.44
CA TYR A 259 13.58 -23.05 -14.97
C TYR A 259 13.22 -24.41 -14.40
N ASN A 260 11.91 -24.75 -14.36
CA ASN A 260 11.41 -25.98 -13.73
C ASN A 260 11.96 -26.15 -12.29
N THR A 261 12.19 -25.02 -11.62
CA THR A 261 12.60 -24.97 -10.22
C THR A 261 11.35 -25.02 -9.37
N LYS A 262 11.37 -25.88 -8.35
CA LYS A 262 10.24 -26.04 -7.40
C LYS A 262 10.69 -25.67 -6.02
N ASP A 263 9.83 -24.95 -5.32
CA ASP A 263 9.99 -24.67 -3.91
C ASP A 263 8.67 -24.91 -3.17
N ASP A 264 8.74 -25.14 -1.87
CA ASP A 264 7.58 -25.36 -1.04
C ASP A 264 7.81 -24.90 0.39
N ALA A 265 6.78 -24.37 1.03
CA ALA A 265 6.85 -23.88 2.40
C ALA A 265 5.52 -24.05 3.15
N PRO A 266 5.57 -24.15 4.50
CA PRO A 266 4.39 -23.94 5.30
C PRO A 266 3.77 -22.57 5.05
N LEU A 267 2.44 -22.49 5.08
CA LEU A 267 1.69 -21.25 5.05
C LEU A 267 1.08 -21.03 6.42
N PHE A 268 1.40 -19.89 7.04
CA PHE A 268 0.81 -19.48 8.30
C PHE A 268 0.51 -18.00 8.30
N ARG A 269 -0.74 -17.63 8.64
CA ARG A 269 -1.14 -16.23 8.79
C ARG A 269 -2.06 -16.11 9.99
N THR A 270 -1.82 -15.12 10.83
CA THR A 270 -2.72 -14.77 11.93
C THR A 270 -3.00 -13.28 11.90
N LEU A 271 -4.28 -12.93 11.97
CA LEU A 271 -4.74 -11.55 12.13
C LEU A 271 -5.58 -11.47 13.40
N LEU A 272 -5.25 -10.54 14.27
CA LEU A 272 -5.97 -10.26 15.50
C LEU A 272 -6.31 -8.79 15.57
N THR A 273 -7.58 -8.45 15.77
CA THR A 273 -8.01 -7.12 16.21
C THR A 273 -8.70 -7.26 17.56
N TRP A 274 -8.14 -6.63 18.58
CA TRP A 274 -8.70 -6.59 19.92
C TRP A 274 -9.08 -5.18 20.32
N ARG A 275 -10.38 -4.92 20.40
CA ARG A 275 -10.95 -3.67 20.95
C ARG A 275 -10.96 -3.74 22.48
N ALA A 276 -9.77 -3.52 23.10
CA ALA A 276 -9.57 -3.65 24.54
C ALA A 276 -10.45 -2.69 25.36
N SER A 277 -10.85 -1.56 24.77
CA SER A 277 -11.83 -0.63 25.32
C SER A 277 -12.46 0.19 24.18
N ALA A 278 -13.45 1.04 24.51
CA ALA A 278 -14.02 1.98 23.55
C ALA A 278 -12.98 2.99 22.96
N ARG A 279 -11.79 3.08 23.55
CA ARG A 279 -10.74 4.01 23.15
C ARG A 279 -9.44 3.33 22.72
N SER A 280 -9.30 2.02 22.94
CA SER A 280 -8.05 1.29 22.74
C SER A 280 -8.27 0.09 21.86
N THR A 281 -7.52 0.01 20.77
CA THR A 281 -7.48 -1.11 19.85
C THR A 281 -6.05 -1.63 19.72
N LEU A 282 -5.89 -2.94 19.77
CA LEU A 282 -4.66 -3.65 19.46
C LEU A 282 -4.91 -4.48 18.20
N ASP A 283 -4.07 -4.31 17.21
CA ASP A 283 -4.04 -5.12 15.99
C ASP A 283 -2.71 -5.88 15.95
N MET A 284 -2.72 -7.10 15.42
CA MET A 284 -1.52 -7.94 15.30
C MET A 284 -1.61 -8.76 14.03
N GLY A 285 -0.55 -8.74 13.23
CA GLY A 285 -0.31 -9.56 12.06
C GLY A 285 0.88 -10.49 12.28
N LEU A 286 0.75 -11.75 11.89
CA LEU A 286 1.84 -12.73 11.80
C LEU A 286 1.75 -13.41 10.44
N TYR A 287 2.83 -13.41 9.69
CA TYR A 287 2.88 -13.98 8.34
C TYR A 287 4.10 -14.88 8.18
N TYR A 288 3.89 -16.04 7.63
CA TYR A 288 4.89 -16.93 7.07
C TYR A 288 4.31 -17.52 5.80
N GLN A 289 4.67 -16.96 4.66
CA GLN A 289 4.03 -17.27 3.38
C GLN A 289 4.97 -16.91 2.23
N PHE A 290 4.66 -17.41 1.04
CA PHE A 290 5.19 -16.79 -0.17
C PHE A 290 4.42 -15.50 -0.48
N SER A 291 5.13 -14.46 -0.88
CA SER A 291 4.58 -13.16 -1.28
C SER A 291 5.33 -12.62 -2.49
N ASP A 292 4.75 -11.62 -3.12
CA ASP A 292 5.34 -10.79 -4.17
C ASP A 292 4.88 -9.34 -4.01
N ALA A 293 5.53 -8.42 -4.71
CA ALA A 293 5.26 -6.99 -4.60
C ALA A 293 3.78 -6.64 -4.83
N ALA A 294 3.11 -7.24 -5.80
CA ALA A 294 1.71 -6.97 -6.09
C ALA A 294 0.77 -7.43 -4.95
N GLN A 295 1.08 -8.55 -4.28
CA GLN A 295 0.31 -8.99 -3.11
C GLN A 295 0.52 -8.08 -1.92
N GLU A 296 1.72 -7.56 -1.74
CA GLU A 296 2.07 -6.63 -0.67
C GLU A 296 1.36 -5.30 -0.86
N LEU A 297 1.46 -4.67 -2.02
CA LEU A 297 0.73 -3.45 -2.38
C LEU A 297 -0.77 -3.54 -2.07
N MET A 298 -1.44 -4.65 -2.43
CA MET A 298 -2.85 -4.85 -2.12
C MET A 298 -3.12 -4.98 -0.60
N THR A 299 -2.15 -5.48 0.16
CA THR A 299 -2.28 -5.67 1.61
C THR A 299 -2.08 -4.35 2.35
N ASP A 300 -1.05 -3.61 2.04
CA ASP A 300 -0.68 -2.36 2.72
C ASP A 300 -1.69 -1.25 2.45
N VAL A 301 -2.15 -1.10 1.22
CA VAL A 301 -3.17 -0.12 0.85
C VAL A 301 -4.53 -0.39 1.51
N THR A 302 -4.84 -1.65 1.82
CA THR A 302 -6.09 -2.04 2.49
C THR A 302 -6.00 -2.03 4.02
N ASP A 303 -4.80 -1.84 4.59
CA ASP A 303 -4.63 -1.80 6.04
C ASP A 303 -5.36 -0.59 6.65
N PRO A 304 -6.38 -0.80 7.50
CA PRO A 304 -7.13 0.29 8.12
C PRO A 304 -6.30 1.10 9.12
N MET A 305 -5.08 0.65 9.46
CA MET A 305 -4.17 1.37 10.36
C MET A 305 -3.50 2.58 9.69
N GLY A 306 -3.34 2.54 8.36
CA GLY A 306 -2.67 3.58 7.58
C GLY A 306 -3.50 4.82 7.26
N VAL A 307 -4.79 4.89 7.59
CA VAL A 307 -5.66 5.99 7.15
C VAL A 307 -6.00 6.95 8.29
N PRO A 308 -5.68 8.26 8.18
CA PRO A 308 -6.15 9.28 9.13
C PRO A 308 -7.67 9.38 9.08
N VAL A 309 -8.35 9.08 10.17
CA VAL A 309 -9.82 8.99 10.23
C VAL A 309 -10.50 10.34 10.51
N THR A 310 -9.74 11.41 10.79
CA THR A 310 -10.30 12.73 11.15
C THR A 310 -9.38 13.87 10.68
N PRO A 311 -9.94 15.08 10.41
CA PRO A 311 -9.13 16.29 10.26
C PRO A 311 -8.23 16.49 11.50
N GLY A 312 -6.92 16.56 11.31
CA GLY A 312 -5.94 16.51 12.41
C GLY A 312 -5.71 15.11 12.97
N GLY A 313 -6.09 14.06 12.22
CA GLY A 313 -5.73 12.68 12.53
C GLY A 313 -4.22 12.47 12.51
N THR A 314 -3.75 11.50 13.26
CA THR A 314 -2.35 11.06 13.23
C THR A 314 -1.97 10.70 11.81
N PRO A 315 -0.89 11.27 11.24
CA PRO A 315 -0.37 10.78 9.99
C PRO A 315 -0.13 9.28 10.09
N ALA A 316 -0.50 8.57 9.05
CA ALA A 316 -0.09 7.17 8.93
C ALA A 316 1.43 7.16 8.80
N VAL A 317 2.07 6.37 9.60
CA VAL A 317 3.47 6.05 9.43
C VAL A 317 3.50 4.61 8.98
N ASP A 318 3.61 4.40 7.68
CA ASP A 318 4.02 3.12 7.14
C ASP A 318 5.53 3.17 6.93
N PRO A 319 6.28 2.40 7.69
CA PRO A 319 7.73 2.41 7.58
C PRO A 319 8.27 1.40 6.55
N THR A 320 7.39 0.76 5.78
CA THR A 320 7.78 -0.28 4.83
C THR A 320 7.57 0.20 3.40
N ASP A 321 8.65 0.39 2.66
CA ASP A 321 8.61 0.57 1.21
C ASP A 321 8.50 -0.81 0.54
N VAL A 322 7.67 -0.93 -0.49
CA VAL A 322 7.54 -2.16 -1.26
C VAL A 322 8.55 -2.15 -2.41
N THR A 323 9.42 -3.16 -2.44
CA THR A 323 10.33 -3.36 -3.58
C THR A 323 9.53 -3.81 -4.80
N ILE A 324 9.44 -2.95 -5.82
CA ILE A 324 8.68 -3.21 -7.04
C ILE A 324 9.51 -4.05 -7.99
N GLY A 325 9.11 -5.31 -8.19
CA GLY A 325 9.79 -6.25 -9.07
C GLY A 325 8.97 -7.51 -9.29
N PRO A 326 9.41 -8.38 -10.21
CA PRO A 326 8.74 -9.64 -10.54
C PRO A 326 9.06 -10.75 -9.53
N ASP A 327 9.87 -10.47 -8.53
CA ASP A 327 10.47 -11.47 -7.68
C ASP A 327 9.49 -12.01 -6.64
N LEU A 328 9.55 -13.33 -6.46
CA LEU A 328 8.82 -14.06 -5.45
C LEU A 328 9.73 -14.32 -4.25
N TYR A 329 9.24 -14.05 -3.04
CA TYR A 329 9.98 -14.23 -1.80
C TYR A 329 9.19 -14.97 -0.75
N ARG A 330 9.89 -15.56 0.21
CA ARG A 330 9.34 -16.11 1.43
C ARG A 330 9.33 -15.02 2.50
N GLN A 331 8.13 -14.52 2.79
CA GLN A 331 7.92 -13.46 3.78
C GLN A 331 7.78 -14.04 5.18
N ARG A 332 8.50 -13.46 6.13
CA ARG A 332 8.34 -13.61 7.58
C ARG A 332 8.08 -12.25 8.18
N ARG A 333 6.82 -11.95 8.48
CA ARG A 333 6.43 -10.63 8.99
C ARG A 333 5.68 -10.75 10.31
N VAL A 334 6.01 -9.86 11.23
CA VAL A 334 5.29 -9.64 12.49
C VAL A 334 5.05 -8.15 12.62
N ASP A 335 3.81 -7.73 12.74
CA ASP A 335 3.44 -6.36 13.06
C ASP A 335 2.47 -6.32 14.24
N VAL A 336 2.62 -5.30 15.08
CA VAL A 336 1.75 -5.09 16.25
C VAL A 336 1.40 -3.61 16.30
N GLY A 337 0.13 -3.28 16.12
CA GLY A 337 -0.36 -1.91 16.19
C GLY A 337 -1.19 -1.68 17.45
N TYR A 338 -0.88 -0.63 18.19
CA TYR A 338 -1.73 -0.16 19.26
C TYR A 338 -2.22 1.24 18.96
N ARG A 339 -3.53 1.46 19.06
CA ARG A 339 -4.17 2.76 18.86
C ARG A 339 -4.99 3.14 20.06
N TYR A 340 -4.80 4.38 20.52
CA TYR A 340 -5.60 5.03 21.56
C TYR A 340 -6.32 6.25 21.00
N ASN A 341 -7.64 6.32 21.15
CA ASN A 341 -8.48 7.43 20.71
C ASN A 341 -9.19 8.04 21.92
N GLY A 342 -8.58 9.06 22.54
CA GLY A 342 -9.18 9.86 23.60
C GLY A 342 -9.98 11.04 23.05
N GLU A 343 -10.55 11.87 23.93
CA GLU A 343 -11.36 13.03 23.54
C GLU A 343 -10.52 14.17 22.95
N ARG A 344 -9.30 14.35 23.45
CA ARG A 344 -8.39 15.42 23.03
C ARG A 344 -7.04 14.91 22.57
N PHE A 345 -6.75 13.65 22.82
CA PHE A 345 -5.47 13.04 22.51
C PHE A 345 -5.70 11.69 21.86
N SER A 346 -5.07 11.47 20.71
CA SER A 346 -4.95 10.16 20.07
C SER A 346 -3.49 9.84 19.85
N ALA A 347 -3.15 8.57 19.94
CA ALA A 347 -1.81 8.08 19.66
C ALA A 347 -1.88 6.70 19.05
N SER A 348 -0.88 6.38 18.24
CA SER A 348 -0.64 5.05 17.68
C SER A 348 0.82 4.69 17.83
N VAL A 349 1.09 3.40 17.97
CA VAL A 349 2.44 2.83 17.91
C VAL A 349 2.40 1.52 17.16
N ARG A 350 3.34 1.30 16.24
CA ARG A 350 3.40 0.12 15.37
C ARG A 350 4.85 -0.35 15.21
N PRO A 351 5.37 -1.20 16.10
CA PRO A 351 6.58 -1.96 15.83
C PRO A 351 6.31 -3.06 14.80
N TYR A 352 7.32 -3.35 13.97
CA TYR A 352 7.29 -4.42 13.00
C TYR A 352 8.66 -5.10 12.88
N TYR A 353 8.63 -6.31 12.38
CA TYR A 353 9.78 -7.08 11.91
C TYR A 353 9.38 -7.75 10.61
N GLU A 354 10.24 -7.70 9.61
CA GLU A 354 10.06 -8.34 8.32
C GLU A 354 11.38 -8.91 7.82
N ASP A 355 11.28 -10.07 7.15
CA ASP A 355 12.40 -10.78 6.55
C ASP A 355 11.89 -11.39 5.26
N ASN A 356 12.44 -10.94 4.13
CA ASN A 356 12.08 -11.31 2.77
C ASN A 356 13.23 -12.10 2.14
N ASP A 357 13.05 -13.43 2.07
CA ASP A 357 14.00 -14.39 1.52
C ASP A 357 13.59 -14.70 0.07
N TYR A 358 14.26 -14.07 -0.90
CA TYR A 358 13.94 -14.19 -2.32
C TYR A 358 14.29 -15.57 -2.85
N ILE A 359 13.44 -16.12 -3.73
CA ILE A 359 13.64 -17.44 -4.33
C ILE A 359 14.69 -17.37 -5.44
N ASP A 360 14.73 -16.26 -6.17
CA ASP A 360 15.79 -16.00 -7.12
C ASP A 360 17.08 -15.64 -6.34
N PRO A 361 18.16 -16.47 -6.46
CA PRO A 361 19.40 -16.19 -5.75
C PRO A 361 20.16 -14.95 -6.27
N THR A 362 19.69 -14.32 -7.33
CA THR A 362 20.23 -13.06 -7.86
C THR A 362 19.49 -11.85 -7.33
N ALA A 363 18.27 -12.04 -6.79
CA ALA A 363 17.53 -11.01 -6.10
C ALA A 363 18.06 -10.81 -4.68
N GLU A 364 17.92 -9.61 -4.16
CA GLU A 364 18.49 -9.17 -2.90
C GLU A 364 17.57 -9.50 -1.72
N SER A 365 17.93 -10.49 -0.92
CA SER A 365 17.22 -10.78 0.33
C SER A 365 17.47 -9.70 1.37
N GLU A 366 16.40 -9.28 2.03
CA GLU A 366 16.43 -8.18 3.00
C GLU A 366 15.73 -8.52 4.31
N GLY A 367 16.27 -7.97 5.39
CA GLY A 367 15.65 -8.00 6.70
C GLY A 367 15.44 -6.59 7.22
N SER A 368 14.27 -6.32 7.77
CA SER A 368 13.97 -5.02 8.34
C SER A 368 13.23 -5.13 9.68
N TYR A 369 13.45 -4.17 10.55
CA TYR A 369 12.62 -3.96 11.72
C TYR A 369 12.53 -2.48 12.06
N GLY A 370 11.43 -2.09 12.65
CA GLY A 370 11.25 -0.69 12.96
C GLY A 370 10.04 -0.42 13.84
N ILE A 371 9.76 0.86 14.02
CA ILE A 371 8.66 1.35 14.81
C ILE A 371 8.12 2.65 14.21
N GLY A 372 6.80 2.71 14.03
CA GLY A 372 6.08 3.94 13.74
C GLY A 372 5.31 4.43 14.96
N VAL A 373 5.36 5.72 15.23
CA VAL A 373 4.61 6.38 16.31
C VAL A 373 3.90 7.60 15.75
N GLY A 374 2.60 7.71 16.03
CA GLY A 374 1.82 8.87 15.64
C GLY A 374 1.06 9.45 16.83
N MET A 375 0.85 10.76 16.84
CA MET A 375 0.04 11.44 17.86
C MET A 375 -0.73 12.62 17.29
N SER A 376 -1.88 12.91 17.90
CA SER A 376 -2.63 14.14 17.68
C SER A 376 -3.19 14.63 18.99
N TRP A 377 -3.03 15.93 19.28
CA TRP A 377 -3.52 16.57 20.50
C TRP A 377 -4.33 17.82 20.17
N ALA A 378 -5.63 17.80 20.50
CA ALA A 378 -6.49 18.96 20.41
C ALA A 378 -6.15 19.95 21.54
N ILE A 379 -5.25 20.91 21.28
CA ILE A 379 -4.92 22.02 22.20
C ILE A 379 -6.17 22.85 22.45
N GLN A 380 -6.92 23.13 21.37
CA GLN A 380 -8.23 23.78 21.38
C GLN A 380 -9.15 23.06 20.38
N SER A 381 -10.43 23.33 20.40
CA SER A 381 -11.41 22.73 19.45
C SER A 381 -11.09 22.99 17.98
N SER A 382 -10.25 24.00 17.69
CA SER A 382 -9.83 24.38 16.33
C SER A 382 -8.32 24.45 16.14
N LEU A 383 -7.53 23.95 17.09
CA LEU A 383 -6.07 23.93 17.00
C LEU A 383 -5.55 22.57 17.48
N PHE A 384 -4.84 21.88 16.62
CA PHE A 384 -4.28 20.56 16.87
C PHE A 384 -2.76 20.59 16.71
N LEU A 385 -2.07 19.96 17.64
CA LEU A 385 -0.67 19.56 17.48
C LEU A 385 -0.68 18.13 16.97
N THR A 386 0.00 17.89 15.85
CA THR A 386 0.19 16.56 15.26
C THR A 386 1.67 16.22 15.28
N GLY A 387 2.00 14.94 15.30
CA GLY A 387 3.37 14.49 15.19
C GLY A 387 3.42 13.03 14.80
N SER A 388 4.45 12.67 14.05
CA SER A 388 4.80 11.29 13.76
C SER A 388 6.30 11.12 13.84
N MET A 389 6.73 9.90 14.11
CA MET A 389 8.12 9.47 14.12
C MET A 389 8.17 8.05 13.56
N SER A 390 9.12 7.77 12.70
CA SER A 390 9.50 6.43 12.31
C SER A 390 10.99 6.23 12.54
N ALA A 391 11.34 5.01 12.90
CA ALA A 391 12.72 4.55 12.96
C ALA A 391 12.76 3.11 12.47
N SER A 392 13.65 2.81 11.54
CA SER A 392 13.82 1.47 10.98
C SER A 392 15.29 1.16 10.76
N TYR A 393 15.61 -0.10 10.87
CA TYR A 393 16.88 -0.68 10.47
C TYR A 393 16.61 -1.67 9.34
N ARG A 394 17.39 -1.60 8.27
CA ARG A 394 17.33 -2.49 7.12
C ARG A 394 18.71 -3.06 6.81
N SER A 395 18.77 -4.36 6.58
CA SER A 395 19.99 -5.05 6.19
C SER A 395 19.78 -5.83 4.90
N PHE A 396 20.81 -5.85 4.04
CA PHE A 396 20.82 -6.52 2.75
C PHE A 396 21.92 -7.57 2.74
N ASP A 397 21.53 -8.83 2.49
CA ASP A 397 22.42 -9.97 2.71
C ASP A 397 23.62 -10.01 1.76
N SER A 398 23.45 -9.60 0.48
CA SER A 398 24.47 -9.77 -0.56
C SER A 398 25.51 -8.63 -0.62
N PHE A 399 25.16 -7.44 -0.12
CA PHE A 399 26.02 -6.25 -0.27
C PHE A 399 26.75 -5.82 1.01
N ASP A 400 26.55 -6.52 2.13
CA ASP A 400 27.04 -6.10 3.46
C ASP A 400 26.62 -4.64 3.75
N ARG A 401 25.37 -4.30 3.40
CA ARG A 401 24.78 -2.98 3.56
C ARG A 401 23.79 -2.98 4.70
N ASP A 402 23.94 -1.99 5.55
CA ASP A 402 23.04 -1.70 6.66
C ASP A 402 22.62 -0.24 6.59
N ASP A 403 21.31 0.02 6.68
CA ASP A 403 20.73 1.35 6.70
C ASP A 403 19.92 1.54 7.98
N ASP A 404 20.19 2.64 8.70
CA ASP A 404 19.37 3.16 9.79
C ASP A 404 18.59 4.37 9.28
N ASP A 405 17.27 4.25 9.13
CA ASP A 405 16.38 5.32 8.71
C ASP A 405 15.67 5.93 9.93
N PHE A 406 15.60 7.24 9.99
CA PHE A 406 14.86 7.98 11.00
C PHE A 406 14.09 9.13 10.35
N SER A 407 12.82 9.28 10.72
CA SER A 407 11.99 10.41 10.29
C SER A 407 11.15 10.93 11.45
N VAL A 408 11.05 12.25 11.57
CA VAL A 408 10.17 12.92 12.51
C VAL A 408 9.42 14.07 11.83
N TYR A 409 8.15 14.16 12.15
CA TYR A 409 7.24 15.18 11.68
C TYR A 409 6.49 15.80 12.83
N ILE A 410 6.45 17.14 12.91
CA ILE A 410 5.70 17.89 13.93
C ILE A 410 4.93 19.00 13.26
N GLY A 411 3.61 19.03 13.49
CA GLY A 411 2.72 19.95 12.81
C GLY A 411 1.72 20.66 13.73
N LEU A 412 1.27 21.83 13.29
CA LEU A 412 0.16 22.57 13.86
C LEU A 412 -0.92 22.74 12.80
N LEU A 413 -2.10 22.16 13.05
CA LEU A 413 -3.28 22.32 12.21
C LEU A 413 -4.28 23.27 12.86
N LYS A 414 -4.66 24.33 12.15
CA LYS A 414 -5.68 25.30 12.55
C LYS A 414 -6.92 25.19 11.67
N ILE A 415 -8.07 24.86 12.26
CA ILE A 415 -9.38 24.97 11.61
C ILE A 415 -9.81 26.43 11.67
N LEU A 416 -9.92 27.08 10.52
CA LEU A 416 -10.30 28.48 10.38
C LEU A 416 -11.82 28.64 10.36
N THR A 417 -12.49 27.78 9.55
CA THR A 417 -13.94 27.74 9.40
C THR A 417 -14.40 26.29 9.27
N ARG A 418 -15.68 26.05 9.07
CA ARG A 418 -16.21 24.70 8.81
C ARG A 418 -15.59 24.03 7.57
N HIS A 419 -15.08 24.80 6.63
CA HIS A 419 -14.55 24.31 5.36
C HIS A 419 -13.08 24.60 5.13
N TRP A 420 -12.46 25.49 5.90
CA TRP A 420 -11.09 25.89 5.68
C TRP A 420 -10.20 25.54 6.87
N SER A 421 -9.08 24.96 6.57
CA SER A 421 -7.99 24.74 7.52
C SER A 421 -6.66 25.20 6.95
N MET A 422 -5.69 25.41 7.82
CA MET A 422 -4.29 25.71 7.48
C MET A 422 -3.38 24.88 8.36
N GLY A 423 -2.27 24.43 7.82
CA GLY A 423 -1.23 23.66 8.47
C GLY A 423 0.13 24.35 8.39
N PHE A 424 0.94 24.14 9.41
CA PHE A 424 2.37 24.44 9.38
C PHE A 424 3.09 23.28 10.02
N ASP A 425 4.01 22.68 9.29
CA ASP A 425 4.66 21.43 9.64
C ASP A 425 6.17 21.52 9.45
N LEU A 426 6.92 20.82 10.29
CA LEU A 426 8.35 20.64 10.17
C LEU A 426 8.63 19.13 10.03
N ARG A 427 9.48 18.77 9.08
CA ARG A 427 9.98 17.42 8.85
C ARG A 427 11.48 17.40 9.01
N HIS A 428 11.99 16.35 9.62
CA HIS A 428 13.39 15.95 9.57
C HIS A 428 13.45 14.47 9.23
N GLN A 429 14.30 14.11 8.28
CA GLN A 429 14.57 12.72 7.92
C GLN A 429 16.08 12.52 7.74
N GLU A 430 16.54 11.33 8.11
CA GLU A 430 17.94 10.97 8.11
C GLU A 430 18.08 9.47 7.76
N ARG A 431 19.02 9.16 6.89
CA ARG A 431 19.53 7.80 6.67
C ARG A 431 21.00 7.76 6.99
N ASN A 432 21.39 6.81 7.85
CA ASN A 432 22.77 6.46 8.10
C ASN A 432 23.05 5.08 7.49
N SER A 433 23.93 5.03 6.51
CA SER A 433 24.34 3.81 5.81
C SER A 433 25.83 3.55 5.98
N ASN A 434 26.21 2.25 6.06
CA ASN A 434 27.61 1.86 5.98
C ASN A 434 28.17 1.91 4.55
N VAL A 435 27.31 2.16 3.54
CA VAL A 435 27.72 2.34 2.15
C VAL A 435 27.93 3.84 1.87
N PRO A 436 29.10 4.23 1.34
CA PRO A 436 29.34 5.63 0.97
C PRO A 436 28.25 6.18 0.02
N GLU A 437 27.88 7.43 0.22
CA GLU A 437 26.91 8.19 -0.60
C GLU A 437 25.45 7.75 -0.45
N ALA A 438 25.14 6.71 0.36
CA ALA A 438 23.77 6.30 0.65
C ALA A 438 23.17 7.01 1.88
N SER A 439 24.00 7.67 2.70
CA SER A 439 23.56 8.47 3.84
C SER A 439 23.03 9.83 3.40
N TYR A 440 22.08 10.38 4.13
CA TYR A 440 21.60 11.75 3.93
C TYR A 440 20.93 12.28 5.20
N ASP A 441 20.77 13.61 5.28
CA ASP A 441 19.87 14.29 6.18
C ASP A 441 19.10 15.38 5.45
N GLU A 442 17.86 15.61 5.86
CA GLU A 442 16.98 16.64 5.28
C GLU A 442 16.13 17.28 6.37
N ASN A 443 15.95 18.59 6.27
CA ASN A 443 14.98 19.35 7.02
C ASN A 443 14.04 20.07 6.07
N ALA A 444 12.72 19.94 6.27
CA ALA A 444 11.73 20.64 5.48
C ALA A 444 10.76 21.43 6.34
N ALA A 445 10.32 22.56 5.83
CA ALA A 445 9.25 23.38 6.37
C ALA A 445 8.09 23.43 5.38
N ILE A 446 6.88 23.10 5.86
CA ILE A 446 5.71 22.90 5.01
C ILE A 446 4.59 23.80 5.49
N PHE A 447 3.98 24.56 4.58
CA PHE A 447 2.77 25.33 4.84
C PHE A 447 1.66 24.89 3.90
N SER A 448 0.49 24.60 4.46
CA SER A 448 -0.67 24.12 3.69
C SER A 448 -1.94 24.91 3.98
N ILE A 449 -2.80 25.01 2.98
CA ILE A 449 -4.17 25.48 3.11
C ILE A 449 -5.10 24.51 2.41
N ARG A 450 -6.24 24.16 3.04
CA ARG A 450 -7.15 23.12 2.55
C ARG A 450 -8.59 23.55 2.67
N TYR A 451 -9.35 23.32 1.61
CA TYR A 451 -10.81 23.42 1.58
C TYR A 451 -11.40 22.02 1.62
N THR A 452 -12.35 21.75 2.52
CA THR A 452 -13.06 20.45 2.65
C THR A 452 -14.56 20.64 2.56
N ARG A 453 -15.23 19.77 1.81
CA ARG A 453 -16.68 19.78 1.64
C ARG A 453 -17.30 18.42 1.97
#